data_663b90278db689ac214ca6d6aadcefa6
#
_entry.id   663b90278db689ac214ca6d6aadcefa6
#
_cell.length_a   1.000
_cell.length_b   1.000
_cell.length_c   1.000
_cell.angle_alpha   90.00
_cell.angle_beta   90.00
_cell.angle_gamma   90.00
#
_symmetry.space_group_name_H-M   'P 1'
#
loop_
_entity.id
_entity.type
_entity.pdbx_description
1 polymer ?
#
loop_
_entity_poly.entity_id
_entity_poly.type
_entity_poly.pdbx_seq_one_letter_code
_entity_poly.pdbx_strand_id
1 'polypeptide(L)'
;MYKILHIEQSEFFCKIIKQSLVEKGYSYLTTDNFYDGYNILKDNDIDLIITSLIGREGTIEEFLKRVNVSKKNEVPIIVVSSNNVDEEKKELFNLGITDYILKDNIQDGIINRISEILKEDDYMANLKLLNFAIVDDNSLEKMIEKDILNKYGINNVEYFNSGKELFESGKKYDLYLIDIVLQNEFGKDLIHEIRNNNRKAIIIAVTSLTNSKILSSILNSGADDIIGKPIDESLFISKLKTNIRIHILNEKIKEVVKEIKNR
;
A
#
# COMPACT_ATOMS: atom_id res chain seq x y z
N MET A 1 -14.78 1.46 13.22
CA MET A 1 -14.28 2.56 14.08
C MET A 1 -12.81 2.29 14.32
N TYR A 2 -11.90 3.15 13.81
CA TYR A 2 -10.46 2.95 13.93
C TYR A 2 -10.00 3.09 15.37
N LYS A 3 -9.08 2.21 15.79
CA LYS A 3 -8.50 2.14 17.13
C LYS A 3 -7.04 2.58 17.10
N ILE A 4 -6.72 3.65 17.80
CA ILE A 4 -5.39 4.26 17.80
C ILE A 4 -4.72 4.04 19.15
N LEU A 5 -3.51 3.50 19.14
CA LEU A 5 -2.63 3.39 20.30
C LEU A 5 -1.68 4.58 20.33
N HIS A 6 -1.63 5.31 21.46
CA HIS A 6 -0.72 6.42 21.67
C HIS A 6 0.24 6.12 22.83
N ILE A 7 1.55 6.13 22.55
CA ILE A 7 2.62 5.93 23.52
C ILE A 7 3.29 7.28 23.79
N GLU A 8 2.97 7.91 24.93
CA GLU A 8 3.45 9.26 25.27
C GLU A 8 3.44 9.46 26.79
N GLN A 9 4.53 10.01 27.33
CA GLN A 9 4.67 10.32 28.76
C GLN A 9 3.99 11.64 29.16
N SER A 10 3.90 12.59 28.23
CA SER A 10 3.36 13.91 28.50
C SER A 10 1.83 13.90 28.51
N GLU A 11 1.24 14.09 29.70
CA GLU A 11 -0.20 14.21 29.84
C GLU A 11 -0.79 15.35 28.98
N PHE A 12 -0.03 16.41 28.77
CA PHE A 12 -0.44 17.53 27.92
C PHE A 12 -0.64 17.08 26.46
N PHE A 13 0.34 16.38 25.89
CA PHE A 13 0.22 15.87 24.52
C PHE A 13 -0.82 14.76 24.41
N CYS A 14 -0.95 13.91 25.43
CA CYS A 14 -2.02 12.91 25.47
C CYS A 14 -3.40 13.56 25.39
N LYS A 15 -3.64 14.67 26.13
CA LYS A 15 -4.92 15.39 26.09
C LYS A 15 -5.22 16.01 24.73
N ILE A 16 -4.23 16.68 24.11
CA ILE A 16 -4.38 17.31 22.79
C ILE A 16 -4.74 16.25 21.74
N ILE A 17 -3.94 15.19 21.64
CA ILE A 17 -4.16 14.14 20.64
C ILE A 17 -5.48 13.41 20.89
N LYS A 18 -5.78 13.06 22.14
CA LYS A 18 -7.04 12.43 22.51
C LYS A 18 -8.25 13.24 22.07
N GLN A 19 -8.27 14.55 22.38
CA GLN A 19 -9.39 15.41 22.00
C GLN A 19 -9.59 15.40 20.48
N SER A 20 -8.54 15.63 19.72
CA SER A 20 -8.59 15.67 18.26
C SER A 20 -9.04 14.34 17.64
N LEU A 21 -8.62 13.19 18.20
CA LEU A 21 -9.01 11.87 17.72
C LEU A 21 -10.46 11.53 18.06
N VAL A 22 -10.91 11.82 19.28
CA VAL A 22 -12.28 11.54 19.73
C VAL A 22 -13.29 12.38 18.95
N GLU A 23 -13.00 13.66 18.67
CA GLU A 23 -13.83 14.53 17.83
C GLU A 23 -14.02 13.97 16.40
N LYS A 24 -13.07 13.18 15.90
CA LYS A 24 -13.14 12.48 14.61
C LYS A 24 -13.76 11.08 14.69
N GLY A 25 -14.18 10.65 15.89
CA GLY A 25 -14.82 9.35 16.09
C GLY A 25 -13.84 8.19 16.18
N TYR A 26 -12.55 8.42 16.42
CA TYR A 26 -11.57 7.34 16.61
C TYR A 26 -11.58 6.83 18.06
N SER A 27 -11.32 5.54 18.25
CA SER A 27 -11.07 4.92 19.56
C SER A 27 -9.62 5.19 19.97
N TYR A 28 -9.40 5.58 21.23
CA TYR A 28 -8.10 6.01 21.73
C TYR A 28 -7.66 5.17 22.93
N LEU A 29 -6.50 4.53 22.82
CA LEU A 29 -5.80 3.86 23.90
C LEU A 29 -4.46 4.56 24.12
N THR A 30 -4.02 4.65 25.39
CA THR A 30 -2.74 5.28 25.69
C THR A 30 -1.96 4.56 26.77
N THR A 31 -0.65 4.66 26.68
CA THR A 31 0.31 4.24 27.70
C THR A 31 1.52 5.17 27.67
N ASP A 32 2.32 5.15 28.72
CA ASP A 32 3.52 5.99 28.85
C ASP A 32 4.84 5.20 28.68
N ASN A 33 4.75 3.90 28.38
CA ASN A 33 5.92 3.05 28.17
C ASN A 33 5.75 2.11 26.98
N PHE A 34 6.88 1.69 26.39
CA PHE A 34 6.91 0.83 25.22
C PHE A 34 6.54 -0.62 25.51
N TYR A 35 6.75 -1.08 26.72
CA TYR A 35 6.45 -2.46 27.10
C TYR A 35 4.95 -2.72 27.13
N ASP A 36 4.22 -1.83 27.79
CA ASP A 36 2.76 -1.89 27.82
C ASP A 36 2.16 -1.58 26.44
N GLY A 37 2.79 -0.66 25.70
CA GLY A 37 2.42 -0.38 24.30
C GLY A 37 2.43 -1.64 23.44
N TYR A 38 3.47 -2.46 23.55
CA TYR A 38 3.54 -3.72 22.84
C TYR A 38 2.49 -4.74 23.31
N ASN A 39 2.22 -4.82 24.60
CA ASN A 39 1.19 -5.71 25.14
C ASN A 39 -0.22 -5.29 24.67
N ILE A 40 -0.52 -3.99 24.71
CA ILE A 40 -1.78 -3.45 24.18
C ILE A 40 -1.93 -3.78 22.69
N LEU A 41 -0.87 -3.59 21.89
CA LEU A 41 -0.85 -3.93 20.46
C LEU A 41 -1.14 -5.42 20.22
N LYS A 42 -0.54 -6.31 21.03
CA LYS A 42 -0.72 -7.75 20.91
C LYS A 42 -2.17 -8.18 21.19
N ASP A 43 -2.79 -7.57 22.20
CA ASP A 43 -4.09 -7.99 22.73
C ASP A 43 -5.27 -7.27 22.05
N ASN A 44 -4.99 -6.27 21.20
CA ASN A 44 -6.01 -5.48 20.52
C ASN A 44 -5.77 -5.41 19.02
N ASP A 45 -6.85 -5.17 18.26
CA ASP A 45 -6.77 -4.81 16.85
C ASP A 45 -6.56 -3.29 16.77
N ILE A 46 -5.29 -2.90 16.67
CA ILE A 46 -4.85 -1.51 16.54
C ILE A 46 -4.68 -1.20 15.05
N ASP A 47 -5.26 -0.09 14.62
CA ASP A 47 -5.20 0.38 13.23
C ASP A 47 -4.05 1.36 12.99
N LEU A 48 -3.58 2.05 14.04
CA LEU A 48 -2.47 3.00 13.95
C LEU A 48 -1.79 3.14 15.33
N ILE A 49 -0.48 3.29 15.32
CA ILE A 49 0.31 3.65 16.49
C ILE A 49 0.84 5.07 16.33
N ILE A 50 0.64 5.90 17.36
CA ILE A 50 1.32 7.19 17.52
C ILE A 50 2.27 7.04 18.68
N THR A 51 3.52 7.43 18.53
CA THR A 51 4.50 7.28 19.60
C THR A 51 5.44 8.47 19.69
N SER A 52 5.84 8.83 20.91
CA SER A 52 7.00 9.70 21.14
C SER A 52 8.30 8.90 20.97
N LEU A 53 9.43 9.61 20.90
CA LEU A 53 10.77 8.99 20.91
C LEU A 53 11.12 8.40 22.27
N ILE A 54 10.56 8.94 23.34
CA ILE A 54 10.92 8.61 24.71
C ILE A 54 9.70 8.03 25.44
N GLY A 55 9.85 6.86 25.99
CA GLY A 55 8.91 6.20 26.90
C GLY A 55 9.54 5.99 28.28
N ARG A 56 8.74 5.69 29.33
CA ARG A 56 9.26 5.44 30.68
C ARG A 56 10.13 4.19 30.76
N GLU A 57 9.75 3.14 30.00
CA GLU A 57 10.44 1.86 29.98
C GLU A 57 10.64 1.40 28.54
N GLY A 58 11.85 0.90 28.24
CA GLY A 58 12.26 0.47 26.91
C GLY A 58 12.70 1.64 26.00
N THR A 59 13.15 1.29 24.83
CA THR A 59 13.51 2.23 23.78
C THR A 59 12.57 2.09 22.58
N ILE A 60 12.47 3.14 21.78
CA ILE A 60 11.66 3.10 20.56
C ILE A 60 12.21 2.06 19.58
N GLU A 61 13.51 1.92 19.48
CA GLU A 61 14.17 0.96 18.59
C GLU A 61 13.84 -0.49 18.97
N GLU A 62 13.84 -0.81 20.27
CA GLU A 62 13.44 -2.14 20.75
C GLU A 62 11.95 -2.39 20.47
N PHE A 63 11.10 -1.41 20.68
CA PHE A 63 9.68 -1.49 20.39
C PHE A 63 9.45 -1.75 18.89
N LEU A 64 10.06 -0.97 18.00
CA LEU A 64 9.94 -1.14 16.55
C LEU A 64 10.44 -2.51 16.08
N LYS A 65 11.59 -2.96 16.57
CA LYS A 65 12.12 -4.31 16.26
C LYS A 65 11.15 -5.41 16.67
N ARG A 66 10.51 -5.28 17.85
CA ARG A 66 9.52 -6.26 18.32
C ARG A 66 8.25 -6.25 17.48
N VAL A 67 7.77 -5.06 17.06
CA VAL A 67 6.61 -4.93 16.18
C VAL A 67 6.90 -5.57 14.83
N ASN A 68 8.05 -5.30 14.23
CA ASN A 68 8.42 -5.80 12.89
C ASN A 68 8.50 -7.33 12.79
N VAL A 69 8.85 -8.03 13.87
CA VAL A 69 8.86 -9.51 13.89
C VAL A 69 7.53 -10.12 14.32
N SER A 70 6.55 -9.31 14.67
CA SER A 70 5.23 -9.74 15.11
C SER A 70 4.25 -9.87 13.94
N LYS A 71 3.09 -10.48 14.19
CA LYS A 71 1.97 -10.51 13.22
C LYS A 71 1.31 -9.13 13.02
N LYS A 72 1.73 -8.11 13.75
CA LYS A 72 1.23 -6.73 13.70
C LYS A 72 2.23 -5.79 12.99
N ASN A 73 3.17 -6.32 12.22
CA ASN A 73 4.19 -5.57 11.49
C ASN A 73 3.63 -4.61 10.41
N GLU A 74 2.38 -4.81 9.99
CA GLU A 74 1.71 -3.95 9.01
C GLU A 74 1.02 -2.72 9.63
N VAL A 75 0.91 -2.66 10.98
CA VAL A 75 0.27 -1.51 11.64
C VAL A 75 1.13 -0.26 11.43
N PRO A 76 0.60 0.80 10.81
CA PRO A 76 1.36 2.02 10.58
C PRO A 76 1.75 2.70 11.89
N ILE A 77 2.96 3.25 11.93
CA ILE A 77 3.56 3.88 13.11
C ILE A 77 3.95 5.31 12.77
N ILE A 78 3.38 6.29 13.46
CA ILE A 78 3.76 7.69 13.39
C ILE A 78 4.59 8.04 14.62
N VAL A 79 5.78 8.57 14.40
CA VAL A 79 6.61 9.13 15.48
C VAL A 79 6.35 10.63 15.61
N VAL A 80 6.11 11.09 16.83
CA VAL A 80 5.88 12.50 17.16
C VAL A 80 7.00 12.97 18.08
N SER A 81 7.80 13.95 17.65
CA SER A 81 9.00 14.39 18.38
C SER A 81 9.16 15.92 18.38
N SER A 82 9.86 16.41 19.39
CA SER A 82 10.36 17.80 19.40
C SER A 82 11.71 17.92 18.68
N ASN A 83 12.39 16.81 18.39
CA ASN A 83 13.69 16.78 17.72
C ASN A 83 13.53 16.76 16.21
N ASN A 84 14.42 17.50 15.51
CA ASN A 84 14.48 17.54 14.05
C ASN A 84 15.88 17.13 13.57
N VAL A 85 16.34 15.95 14.01
CA VAL A 85 17.66 15.41 13.62
C VAL A 85 17.47 14.42 12.48
N ASP A 86 18.09 14.71 11.33
CA ASP A 86 17.87 13.93 10.10
C ASP A 86 18.44 12.50 10.19
N GLU A 87 19.55 12.30 10.92
CA GLU A 87 20.12 10.96 11.13
C GLU A 87 19.19 10.07 11.94
N GLU A 88 18.63 10.58 13.04
CA GLU A 88 17.67 9.87 13.89
C GLU A 88 16.40 9.49 13.09
N LYS A 89 15.87 10.41 12.29
CA LYS A 89 14.74 10.13 11.40
C LYS A 89 15.04 9.00 10.43
N LYS A 90 16.21 9.04 9.79
CA LYS A 90 16.62 8.02 8.82
C LYS A 90 16.72 6.64 9.45
N GLU A 91 17.25 6.54 10.67
CA GLU A 91 17.30 5.29 11.42
C GLU A 91 15.90 4.75 11.74
N LEU A 92 14.99 5.63 12.18
CA LEU A 92 13.61 5.24 12.48
C LEU A 92 12.83 4.79 11.24
N PHE A 93 13.01 5.47 10.09
CA PHE A 93 12.42 5.00 8.83
C PHE A 93 12.97 3.63 8.41
N ASN A 94 14.27 3.36 8.59
CA ASN A 94 14.86 2.04 8.36
C ASN A 94 14.30 0.97 9.32
N LEU A 95 13.86 1.37 10.50
CA LEU A 95 13.17 0.51 11.46
C LEU A 95 11.65 0.39 11.21
N GLY A 96 11.14 0.95 10.12
CA GLY A 96 9.78 0.70 9.64
C GLY A 96 8.72 1.67 10.14
N ILE A 97 9.06 2.88 10.59
CA ILE A 97 8.02 3.89 10.85
C ILE A 97 7.40 4.37 9.54
N THR A 98 6.12 4.73 9.60
CA THR A 98 5.36 5.21 8.45
C THR A 98 5.54 6.72 8.23
N ASP A 99 5.60 7.50 9.32
CA ASP A 99 5.77 8.95 9.23
C ASP A 99 6.44 9.51 10.49
N TYR A 100 6.96 10.75 10.37
CA TYR A 100 7.61 11.49 11.45
C TYR A 100 7.10 12.92 11.51
N ILE A 101 6.51 13.33 12.63
CA ILE A 101 5.86 14.63 12.80
C ILE A 101 6.53 15.40 13.94
N LEU A 102 6.81 16.67 13.71
CA LEU A 102 7.29 17.56 14.78
C LEU A 102 6.15 18.01 15.68
N LYS A 103 6.40 18.04 17.00
CA LYS A 103 5.42 18.46 18.03
C LYS A 103 4.90 19.88 17.80
N ASP A 104 5.67 20.75 17.17
CA ASP A 104 5.27 22.12 16.83
C ASP A 104 4.14 22.19 15.79
N ASN A 105 3.95 21.14 15.01
CA ASN A 105 2.95 21.06 13.94
C ASN A 105 1.76 20.15 14.30
N ILE A 106 1.60 19.79 15.58
CA ILE A 106 0.63 18.76 16.00
C ILE A 106 -0.82 19.17 15.75
N GLN A 107 -1.21 20.43 16.06
CA GLN A 107 -2.63 20.81 16.09
C GLN A 107 -3.30 20.71 14.72
N ASP A 108 -2.62 21.09 13.64
CA ASP A 108 -3.21 21.10 12.28
C ASP A 108 -2.72 19.94 11.39
N GLY A 109 -1.57 19.36 11.70
CA GLY A 109 -0.91 18.39 10.84
C GLY A 109 -1.26 16.92 11.14
N ILE A 110 -1.33 16.54 12.42
CA ILE A 110 -1.43 15.12 12.81
C ILE A 110 -2.77 14.48 12.39
N ILE A 111 -3.88 15.19 12.53
CA ILE A 111 -5.21 14.65 12.17
C ILE A 111 -5.33 14.44 10.67
N ASN A 112 -4.78 15.35 9.87
CA ASN A 112 -4.75 15.18 8.41
C ASN A 112 -3.91 13.97 8.02
N ARG A 113 -2.73 13.80 8.62
CA ARG A 113 -1.86 12.63 8.39
C ARG A 113 -2.51 11.32 8.83
N ILE A 114 -3.11 11.28 10.01
CA ILE A 114 -3.86 10.12 10.49
C ILE A 114 -5.01 9.80 9.54
N SER A 115 -5.77 10.81 9.13
CA SER A 115 -6.87 10.62 8.19
C SER A 115 -6.38 10.14 6.81
N GLU A 116 -5.21 10.57 6.35
CA GLU A 116 -4.60 10.09 5.10
C GLU A 116 -4.17 8.61 5.21
N ILE A 117 -3.61 8.22 6.37
CA ILE A 117 -3.15 6.85 6.62
C ILE A 117 -4.33 5.90 6.85
N LEU A 118 -5.35 6.34 7.62
CA LEU A 118 -6.51 5.53 8.00
C LEU A 118 -7.69 5.65 7.04
N LYS A 119 -7.67 6.57 6.06
CA LYS A 119 -8.76 6.62 5.09
C LYS A 119 -8.94 5.22 4.52
N GLU A 120 -10.15 4.73 4.69
CA GLU A 120 -10.63 3.61 3.88
C GLU A 120 -10.33 4.00 2.44
N ASP A 121 -9.46 3.22 1.85
CA ASP A 121 -8.84 3.57 0.59
C ASP A 121 -9.93 3.39 -0.48
N ASP A 122 -10.57 4.49 -0.91
CA ASP A 122 -11.55 4.47 -2.00
C ASP A 122 -11.02 3.70 -3.21
N TYR A 123 -9.69 3.67 -3.36
CA TYR A 123 -9.02 2.90 -4.40
C TYR A 123 -9.05 1.39 -4.15
N MET A 124 -9.03 0.94 -2.88
CA MET A 124 -9.23 -0.47 -2.56
C MET A 124 -10.66 -0.91 -2.87
N ALA A 125 -11.66 -0.10 -2.55
CA ALA A 125 -13.04 -0.38 -2.94
C ALA A 125 -13.19 -0.48 -4.47
N ASN A 126 -12.53 0.41 -5.22
CA ASN A 126 -12.49 0.33 -6.68
C ASN A 126 -11.76 -0.92 -7.19
N LEU A 127 -10.61 -1.29 -6.60
CA LEU A 127 -9.88 -2.51 -6.98
C LEU A 127 -10.76 -3.77 -6.87
N LYS A 128 -11.58 -3.87 -5.83
CA LYS A 128 -12.49 -5.01 -5.62
C LYS A 128 -13.55 -5.15 -6.70
N LEU A 129 -13.85 -4.08 -7.44
CA LEU A 129 -14.85 -4.08 -8.52
C LEU A 129 -14.25 -4.42 -9.89
N LEU A 130 -12.93 -4.36 -10.03
CA LEU A 130 -12.27 -4.63 -11.31
C LEU A 130 -12.21 -6.13 -11.62
N ASN A 131 -12.20 -6.44 -12.92
CA ASN A 131 -11.92 -7.77 -13.43
C ASN A 131 -10.42 -7.88 -13.71
N PHE A 132 -9.77 -8.83 -13.07
CA PHE A 132 -8.34 -9.07 -13.21
C PHE A 132 -8.06 -10.25 -14.13
N ALA A 133 -7.02 -10.14 -14.93
CA ALA A 133 -6.37 -11.26 -15.59
C ALA A 133 -4.94 -11.41 -15.10
N ILE A 134 -4.57 -12.59 -14.65
CA ILE A 134 -3.19 -12.92 -14.26
C ILE A 134 -2.67 -13.94 -15.25
N VAL A 135 -1.56 -13.62 -15.89
CA VAL A 135 -0.87 -14.53 -16.84
C VAL A 135 0.48 -14.87 -16.26
N ASP A 136 0.61 -16.08 -15.76
CA ASP A 136 1.82 -16.65 -15.18
C ASP A 136 1.75 -18.18 -15.34
N ASP A 137 2.79 -18.83 -15.84
CA ASP A 137 2.81 -20.29 -16.02
C ASP A 137 3.31 -21.03 -14.76
N ASN A 138 3.83 -20.30 -13.77
CA ASN A 138 4.26 -20.85 -12.49
C ASN A 138 3.09 -20.97 -11.51
N SER A 139 2.69 -22.19 -11.19
CA SER A 139 1.57 -22.46 -10.29
C SER A 139 1.77 -21.95 -8.87
N LEU A 140 3.02 -21.93 -8.36
CA LEU A 140 3.33 -21.43 -7.02
C LEU A 140 3.18 -19.90 -6.95
N GLU A 141 3.64 -19.20 -7.98
CA GLU A 141 3.52 -17.74 -8.04
C GLU A 141 2.07 -17.29 -8.16
N LYS A 142 1.28 -17.96 -9.02
CA LYS A 142 -0.18 -17.74 -9.08
C LYS A 142 -0.86 -17.99 -7.73
N MET A 143 -0.41 -18.97 -6.95
CA MET A 143 -0.97 -19.25 -5.63
C MET A 143 -0.65 -18.08 -4.65
N ILE A 144 0.58 -17.57 -4.66
CA ILE A 144 0.98 -16.41 -3.84
C ILE A 144 0.14 -15.18 -4.19
N GLU A 145 0.03 -14.85 -5.47
CA GLU A 145 -0.79 -13.72 -5.93
C GLU A 145 -2.26 -13.88 -5.52
N LYS A 146 -2.81 -15.08 -5.67
CA LYS A 146 -4.17 -15.42 -5.28
C LYS A 146 -4.41 -15.24 -3.78
N ASP A 147 -3.49 -15.71 -2.96
CA ASP A 147 -3.61 -15.60 -1.50
C ASP A 147 -3.56 -14.15 -1.05
N ILE A 148 -2.67 -13.34 -1.64
CA ILE A 148 -2.60 -11.90 -1.38
C ILE A 148 -3.92 -11.24 -1.81
N LEU A 149 -4.38 -11.41 -3.04
CA LEU A 149 -5.60 -10.77 -3.56
C LEU A 149 -6.83 -11.16 -2.74
N ASN A 150 -6.98 -12.44 -2.37
CA ASN A 150 -8.07 -12.93 -1.54
C ASN A 150 -8.06 -12.29 -0.14
N LYS A 151 -6.89 -12.15 0.49
CA LYS A 151 -6.71 -11.49 1.79
C LYS A 151 -7.29 -10.06 1.79
N TYR A 152 -7.13 -9.35 0.67
CA TYR A 152 -7.67 -7.99 0.49
C TYR A 152 -9.09 -7.94 -0.11
N GLY A 153 -9.71 -9.10 -0.32
CA GLY A 153 -11.09 -9.22 -0.82
C GLY A 153 -11.23 -8.89 -2.32
N ILE A 154 -10.15 -9.05 -3.10
CA ILE A 154 -10.15 -8.92 -4.56
C ILE A 154 -10.39 -10.33 -5.14
N ASN A 155 -11.62 -10.62 -5.56
CA ASN A 155 -12.05 -11.97 -5.92
C ASN A 155 -12.38 -12.15 -7.41
N ASN A 156 -12.52 -11.05 -8.17
CA ASN A 156 -12.83 -11.10 -9.61
C ASN A 156 -11.54 -11.28 -10.42
N VAL A 157 -10.89 -12.45 -10.29
CA VAL A 157 -9.58 -12.75 -10.87
C VAL A 157 -9.65 -14.02 -11.69
N GLU A 158 -9.23 -13.96 -12.94
CA GLU A 158 -9.03 -15.13 -13.80
C GLU A 158 -7.52 -15.37 -14.04
N TYR A 159 -7.12 -16.65 -14.04
CA TYR A 159 -5.72 -17.05 -14.12
C TYR A 159 -5.49 -17.81 -15.42
N PHE A 160 -4.41 -17.46 -16.12
CA PHE A 160 -4.01 -18.04 -17.41
C PHE A 160 -2.56 -18.52 -17.32
N ASN A 161 -2.22 -19.58 -18.08
CA ASN A 161 -0.85 -20.07 -18.15
C ASN A 161 -0.09 -19.46 -19.34
N SER A 162 -0.80 -18.77 -20.25
CA SER A 162 -0.22 -18.19 -21.46
C SER A 162 -1.08 -17.07 -22.02
N GLY A 163 -0.48 -16.22 -22.86
CA GLY A 163 -1.21 -15.20 -23.62
C GLY A 163 -2.23 -15.84 -24.58
N LYS A 164 -1.93 -17.04 -25.11
CA LYS A 164 -2.87 -17.78 -25.95
C LYS A 164 -4.16 -18.09 -25.18
N GLU A 165 -4.07 -18.66 -23.98
CA GLU A 165 -5.25 -18.93 -23.12
C GLU A 165 -6.02 -17.64 -22.81
N LEU A 166 -5.31 -16.55 -22.51
CA LEU A 166 -5.91 -15.25 -22.26
C LEU A 166 -6.76 -14.79 -23.46
N PHE A 167 -6.22 -14.81 -24.67
CA PHE A 167 -6.92 -14.35 -25.87
C PHE A 167 -8.05 -15.30 -26.30
N GLU A 168 -7.88 -16.61 -26.13
CA GLU A 168 -8.94 -17.59 -26.38
C GLU A 168 -10.16 -17.42 -25.45
N SER A 169 -9.99 -16.80 -24.27
CA SER A 169 -11.11 -16.46 -23.39
C SER A 169 -12.11 -15.48 -24.02
N GLY A 170 -11.67 -14.69 -25.00
CA GLY A 170 -12.48 -13.64 -25.67
C GLY A 170 -12.91 -12.51 -24.76
N LYS A 171 -12.42 -12.47 -23.50
CA LYS A 171 -12.80 -11.47 -22.49
C LYS A 171 -11.84 -10.28 -22.50
N LYS A 172 -12.32 -9.16 -21.98
CA LYS A 172 -11.50 -7.99 -21.64
C LYS A 172 -11.50 -7.78 -20.15
N TYR A 173 -10.35 -7.44 -19.63
CA TYR A 173 -10.15 -7.19 -18.21
C TYR A 173 -9.76 -5.73 -17.99
N ASP A 174 -9.96 -5.27 -16.78
CA ASP A 174 -9.65 -3.90 -16.37
C ASP A 174 -8.18 -3.78 -15.95
N LEU A 175 -7.65 -4.85 -15.32
CA LEU A 175 -6.27 -4.93 -14.86
C LEU A 175 -5.64 -6.28 -15.27
N TYR A 176 -4.42 -6.20 -15.80
CA TYR A 176 -3.62 -7.35 -16.19
C TYR A 176 -2.34 -7.38 -15.35
N LEU A 177 -2.06 -8.53 -14.73
CA LEU A 177 -0.75 -8.87 -14.17
C LEU A 177 -0.09 -9.88 -15.10
N ILE A 178 1.05 -9.52 -15.66
CA ILE A 178 1.71 -10.30 -16.71
C ILE A 178 3.11 -10.69 -16.27
N ASP A 179 3.36 -11.98 -16.09
CA ASP A 179 4.75 -12.46 -15.98
C ASP A 179 5.50 -12.19 -17.28
N ILE A 180 6.72 -11.69 -17.14
CA ILE A 180 7.58 -11.37 -18.28
C ILE A 180 8.28 -12.61 -18.83
N VAL A 181 8.57 -13.60 -17.98
CA VAL A 181 9.31 -14.80 -18.35
C VAL A 181 8.37 -16.00 -18.33
N LEU A 182 7.59 -16.17 -19.40
CA LEU A 182 6.73 -17.31 -19.61
C LEU A 182 7.49 -18.41 -20.40
N GLN A 183 7.08 -19.66 -20.26
CA GLN A 183 7.81 -20.82 -20.79
C GLN A 183 8.02 -20.80 -22.32
N ASN A 184 7.03 -20.33 -23.08
CA ASN A 184 7.04 -20.37 -24.55
C ASN A 184 6.82 -18.98 -25.18
N GLU A 185 6.72 -17.93 -24.43
CA GLU A 185 6.48 -16.58 -24.92
C GLU A 185 7.14 -15.54 -24.00
N PHE A 186 7.32 -14.34 -24.50
CA PHE A 186 7.86 -13.26 -23.72
C PHE A 186 6.74 -12.27 -23.37
N GLY A 187 6.45 -12.10 -22.09
CA GLY A 187 5.32 -11.30 -21.60
C GLY A 187 5.28 -9.85 -22.13
N LYS A 188 6.44 -9.33 -22.54
CA LYS A 188 6.52 -8.00 -23.18
C LYS A 188 5.70 -7.93 -24.49
N ASP A 189 5.71 -8.98 -25.30
CA ASP A 189 4.97 -9.01 -26.58
C ASP A 189 3.47 -9.11 -26.28
N LEU A 190 3.11 -9.89 -25.27
CA LEU A 190 1.75 -9.97 -24.76
C LEU A 190 1.23 -8.60 -24.24
N ILE A 191 2.05 -7.88 -23.48
CA ILE A 191 1.74 -6.51 -23.02
C ILE A 191 1.45 -5.60 -24.22
N HIS A 192 2.29 -5.64 -25.24
CA HIS A 192 2.11 -4.82 -26.45
C HIS A 192 0.77 -5.14 -27.15
N GLU A 193 0.44 -6.42 -27.29
CA GLU A 193 -0.81 -6.87 -27.91
C GLU A 193 -2.03 -6.46 -27.09
N ILE A 194 -2.00 -6.65 -25.75
CA ILE A 194 -3.08 -6.20 -24.85
C ILE A 194 -3.28 -4.69 -24.97
N ARG A 195 -2.21 -3.90 -24.95
CA ARG A 195 -2.28 -2.44 -25.05
C ARG A 195 -2.89 -1.96 -26.37
N ASN A 196 -2.60 -2.63 -27.46
CA ASN A 196 -3.19 -2.33 -28.77
C ASN A 196 -4.70 -2.63 -28.80
N ASN A 197 -5.13 -3.70 -28.14
CA ASN A 197 -6.52 -4.16 -28.11
C ASN A 197 -7.36 -3.48 -27.01
N ASN A 198 -6.70 -3.06 -25.91
CA ASN A 198 -7.34 -2.41 -24.76
C ASN A 198 -6.48 -1.25 -24.23
N ARG A 199 -6.67 -0.07 -24.83
CA ARG A 199 -5.89 1.14 -24.48
C ARG A 199 -6.14 1.65 -23.07
N LYS A 200 -7.24 1.24 -22.43
CA LYS A 200 -7.64 1.71 -21.09
C LYS A 200 -7.25 0.77 -19.98
N ALA A 201 -6.86 -0.46 -20.31
CA ALA A 201 -6.47 -1.43 -19.30
C ALA A 201 -5.28 -0.94 -18.46
N ILE A 202 -5.28 -1.31 -17.20
CA ILE A 202 -4.08 -1.22 -16.35
C ILE A 202 -3.27 -2.47 -16.61
N ILE A 203 -2.00 -2.34 -17.00
CA ILE A 203 -1.12 -3.46 -17.29
C ILE A 203 0.13 -3.35 -16.40
N ILE A 204 0.30 -4.32 -15.52
CA ILE A 204 1.44 -4.38 -14.61
C ILE A 204 2.27 -5.61 -14.95
N ALA A 205 3.53 -5.40 -15.24
CA ALA A 205 4.48 -6.50 -15.45
C ALA A 205 4.95 -7.06 -14.11
N VAL A 206 5.01 -8.37 -13.99
CA VAL A 206 5.57 -9.06 -12.81
C VAL A 206 6.84 -9.78 -13.25
N THR A 207 7.99 -9.59 -12.60
CA THR A 207 9.24 -10.15 -13.10
C THR A 207 10.35 -10.26 -12.07
N SER A 208 11.20 -11.27 -12.22
CA SER A 208 12.49 -11.39 -11.50
C SER A 208 13.65 -10.66 -12.18
N LEU A 209 13.43 -10.07 -13.35
CA LEU A 209 14.47 -9.34 -14.10
C LEU A 209 14.77 -8.01 -13.42
N THR A 210 16.06 -7.68 -13.27
CA THR A 210 16.55 -6.45 -12.61
C THR A 210 17.32 -5.51 -13.53
N ASN A 211 17.58 -5.94 -14.79
CA ASN A 211 18.32 -5.13 -15.75
C ASN A 211 17.50 -3.92 -16.20
N SER A 212 17.98 -2.71 -15.93
CA SER A 212 17.28 -1.46 -16.22
C SER A 212 16.88 -1.27 -17.70
N LYS A 213 17.69 -1.74 -18.64
CA LYS A 213 17.36 -1.67 -20.07
C LYS A 213 16.14 -2.54 -20.42
N ILE A 214 16.08 -3.73 -19.81
CA ILE A 214 14.95 -4.63 -19.99
C ILE A 214 13.70 -4.04 -19.35
N LEU A 215 13.80 -3.54 -18.10
CA LEU A 215 12.68 -2.91 -17.40
C LEU A 215 12.15 -1.70 -18.19
N SER A 216 13.03 -0.83 -18.69
CA SER A 216 12.63 0.28 -19.57
C SER A 216 11.94 -0.20 -20.84
N SER A 217 12.40 -1.29 -21.43
CA SER A 217 11.78 -1.88 -22.64
C SER A 217 10.38 -2.43 -22.36
N ILE A 218 10.14 -3.00 -21.17
CA ILE A 218 8.82 -3.48 -20.74
C ILE A 218 7.85 -2.30 -20.58
N LEU A 219 8.24 -1.23 -19.90
CA LEU A 219 7.41 -0.02 -19.76
C LEU A 219 7.09 0.59 -21.13
N ASN A 220 8.08 0.68 -22.03
CA ASN A 220 7.90 1.20 -23.39
C ASN A 220 6.99 0.31 -24.25
N SER A 221 6.80 -0.98 -23.91
CA SER A 221 5.85 -1.84 -24.62
C SER A 221 4.39 -1.60 -24.22
N GLY A 222 4.14 -0.77 -23.19
CA GLY A 222 2.80 -0.38 -22.76
C GLY A 222 2.40 -0.85 -21.37
N ALA A 223 3.33 -1.40 -20.58
CA ALA A 223 3.10 -1.61 -19.14
C ALA A 223 3.01 -0.26 -18.41
N ASP A 224 2.10 -0.16 -17.45
CA ASP A 224 1.94 1.02 -16.61
C ASP A 224 2.90 0.99 -15.40
N ASP A 225 3.25 -0.21 -14.92
CA ASP A 225 4.18 -0.40 -13.79
C ASP A 225 4.85 -1.78 -13.86
N ILE A 226 5.82 -1.99 -12.97
CA ILE A 226 6.56 -3.26 -12.79
C ILE A 226 6.57 -3.65 -11.32
N ILE A 227 6.26 -4.91 -11.04
CA ILE A 227 6.41 -5.55 -9.73
C ILE A 227 7.55 -6.55 -9.80
N GLY A 228 8.52 -6.41 -8.89
CA GLY A 228 9.65 -7.34 -8.79
C GLY A 228 9.28 -8.62 -8.03
N LYS A 229 9.81 -9.75 -8.49
CA LYS A 229 9.76 -11.02 -7.76
C LYS A 229 11.04 -11.16 -6.90
N PRO A 230 10.98 -11.69 -5.66
CA PRO A 230 9.77 -12.22 -4.99
C PRO A 230 8.78 -11.12 -4.63
N ILE A 231 7.49 -11.46 -4.67
CA ILE A 231 6.42 -10.49 -4.39
C ILE A 231 6.39 -10.15 -2.90
N ASP A 232 6.58 -8.87 -2.58
CA ASP A 232 6.28 -8.31 -1.26
C ASP A 232 4.80 -7.89 -1.23
N GLU A 233 4.05 -8.41 -0.27
CA GLU A 233 2.60 -8.22 -0.17
C GLU A 233 2.22 -6.74 -0.08
N SER A 234 2.87 -5.99 0.81
CA SER A 234 2.54 -4.58 1.06
C SER A 234 2.83 -3.72 -0.16
N LEU A 235 3.98 -3.95 -0.81
CA LEU A 235 4.37 -3.24 -2.03
C LEU A 235 3.46 -3.60 -3.21
N PHE A 236 3.08 -4.88 -3.34
CA PHE A 236 2.16 -5.36 -4.37
C PHE A 236 0.83 -4.61 -4.32
N ILE A 237 0.18 -4.61 -3.17
CA ILE A 237 -1.09 -3.93 -2.97
C ILE A 237 -0.96 -2.40 -3.15
N SER A 238 0.13 -1.80 -2.66
CA SER A 238 0.38 -0.36 -2.82
C SER A 238 0.55 0.04 -4.30
N LYS A 239 1.18 -0.80 -5.11
CA LYS A 239 1.30 -0.58 -6.55
C LYS A 239 -0.04 -0.72 -7.27
N LEU A 240 -0.86 -1.72 -6.94
CA LEU A 240 -2.22 -1.84 -7.48
C LEU A 240 -3.04 -0.58 -7.17
N LYS A 241 -3.03 -0.10 -5.93
CA LYS A 241 -3.71 1.12 -5.51
C LYS A 241 -3.22 2.37 -6.26
N THR A 242 -1.92 2.49 -6.45
CA THR A 242 -1.34 3.63 -7.17
C THR A 242 -1.79 3.64 -8.62
N ASN A 243 -1.77 2.50 -9.29
CA ASN A 243 -2.17 2.38 -10.68
C ASN A 243 -3.66 2.65 -10.88
N ILE A 244 -4.54 2.13 -10.01
CA ILE A 244 -5.98 2.45 -10.09
C ILE A 244 -6.24 3.92 -9.81
N ARG A 245 -5.52 4.57 -8.88
CA ARG A 245 -5.63 6.00 -8.63
C ARG A 245 -5.31 6.82 -9.88
N ILE A 246 -4.21 6.50 -10.56
CA ILE A 246 -3.81 7.17 -11.80
C ILE A 246 -4.88 6.96 -12.89
N HIS A 247 -5.41 5.74 -13.02
CA HIS A 247 -6.44 5.42 -13.98
C HIS A 247 -7.72 6.25 -13.74
N ILE A 248 -8.23 6.27 -12.52
CA ILE A 248 -9.43 7.05 -12.15
C ILE A 248 -9.22 8.54 -12.42
N LEU A 249 -8.06 9.09 -12.05
CA LEU A 249 -7.76 10.51 -12.29
C LEU A 249 -7.74 10.83 -13.79
N ASN A 250 -7.14 9.97 -14.61
CA ASN A 250 -7.10 10.14 -16.06
C ASN A 250 -8.50 10.09 -16.70
N GLU A 251 -9.37 9.18 -16.25
CA GLU A 251 -10.75 9.14 -16.76
C GLU A 251 -11.53 10.40 -16.37
N LYS A 252 -11.42 10.89 -15.11
CA LYS A 252 -12.02 12.16 -14.69
C LYS A 252 -11.54 13.36 -15.52
N ILE A 253 -10.24 13.43 -15.81
CA ILE A 253 -9.69 14.51 -16.66
C ILE A 253 -10.30 14.44 -18.07
N LYS A 254 -10.44 13.24 -18.66
CA LYS A 254 -11.05 13.07 -19.97
C LYS A 254 -12.52 13.52 -20.00
N GLU A 255 -13.28 13.22 -18.95
CA GLU A 255 -14.67 13.66 -18.79
C GLU A 255 -14.76 15.19 -18.76
N VAL A 256 -13.97 15.85 -17.90
CA VAL A 256 -13.94 17.31 -17.80
C VAL A 256 -13.54 17.96 -19.12
N VAL A 257 -12.52 17.43 -19.79
CA VAL A 257 -12.09 17.95 -21.12
C VAL A 257 -13.20 17.80 -22.17
N LYS A 258 -13.97 16.71 -22.14
CA LYS A 258 -15.09 16.48 -23.04
C LYS A 258 -16.23 17.47 -22.77
N GLU A 259 -16.55 17.74 -21.51
CA GLU A 259 -17.55 18.73 -21.12
C GLU A 259 -17.19 20.16 -21.59
N ILE A 260 -15.90 20.53 -21.44
CA ILE A 260 -15.41 21.85 -21.88
C ILE A 260 -15.50 21.99 -23.42
N LYS A 261 -15.20 20.90 -24.15
CA LYS A 261 -15.26 20.94 -25.63
C LYS A 261 -16.69 20.97 -26.20
N ASN A 262 -17.68 20.57 -25.41
CA ASN A 262 -19.08 20.54 -25.80
C ASN A 262 -19.84 21.82 -25.39
N ARG A 263 -19.19 22.76 -24.73
CA ARG A 263 -19.64 24.12 -24.43
C ARG A 263 -19.12 25.11 -25.46
#